data_a02782f979839316a836b63452686473
#
_entry.id   a02782f979839316a836b63452686473
#
_cell.length_a   1.000
_cell.length_b   1.000
_cell.length_c   1.000
_cell.angle_alpha   90.00
_cell.angle_beta   90.00
_cell.angle_gamma   90.00
#
_symmetry.space_group_name_H-M   'P 1'
#
loop_
_entity.id
_entity.type
_entity.pdbx_description
1 polymer ?
#
loop_
_entity_poly.entity_id
_entity_poly.type
_entity_poly.pdbx_seq_one_letter_code
_entity_poly.pdbx_strand_id
1 'polypeptide(L)'
;MVLYLIGLGLADERDITLKGLEAVRSCSKVYLESYTSILHVDDAVARMEALYGRPITLAHRETVELEADDILTAASTGHVAFLVVGDPLSATTHSDLIIRARTFRTPVPVRIIHNASITTALGSSGLAGYNFGQTVSIPFWTEDWKPDSWLFRIGENSHIGLHTLCLSDIKVREQSIEDMSRGVLRYQPPRYM
;
A
#
# COMPACT_ATOMS: atom_id res chain seq x y z
N MET A 1 -6.47 -18.17 13.72
CA MET A 1 -5.47 -17.76 12.74
C MET A 1 -6.18 -16.89 11.73
N VAL A 2 -5.67 -15.69 11.48
CA VAL A 2 -6.30 -14.67 10.62
C VAL A 2 -5.21 -13.77 10.06
N LEU A 3 -5.33 -13.37 8.81
CA LEU A 3 -4.60 -12.26 8.21
C LEU A 3 -5.46 -10.98 8.35
N TYR A 4 -4.96 -10.01 9.09
CA TYR A 4 -5.57 -8.69 9.18
C TYR A 4 -4.92 -7.75 8.17
N LEU A 5 -5.70 -7.15 7.27
CA LEU A 5 -5.27 -6.03 6.42
C LEU A 5 -5.75 -4.75 7.10
N ILE A 6 -4.83 -3.90 7.55
CA ILE A 6 -5.13 -2.79 8.45
C ILE A 6 -4.66 -1.48 7.83
N GLY A 7 -5.59 -0.56 7.63
CA GLY A 7 -5.28 0.80 7.20
C GLY A 7 -4.71 1.65 8.34
N LEU A 8 -3.66 2.38 8.05
CA LEU A 8 -2.97 3.25 9.01
C LEU A 8 -3.47 4.70 8.98
N GLY A 9 -4.31 5.08 8.01
CA GLY A 9 -4.64 6.49 7.80
C GLY A 9 -3.53 7.25 7.07
N LEU A 10 -3.51 8.57 7.17
CA LEU A 10 -2.79 9.42 6.22
C LEU A 10 -1.67 10.26 6.86
N ALA A 11 -1.72 10.57 8.16
CA ALA A 11 -0.80 11.52 8.76
C ALA A 11 0.36 10.84 9.49
N ASP A 12 0.08 10.14 10.57
CA ASP A 12 1.12 9.53 11.42
C ASP A 12 0.65 8.20 12.04
N GLU A 13 1.49 7.61 12.89
CA GLU A 13 1.24 6.32 13.53
C GLU A 13 -0.02 6.31 14.43
N ARG A 14 -0.56 7.47 14.79
CA ARG A 14 -1.74 7.59 15.67
C ARG A 14 -3.06 7.60 14.92
N ASP A 15 -3.02 7.74 13.60
CA ASP A 15 -4.21 7.65 12.75
C ASP A 15 -4.79 6.22 12.70
N ILE A 16 -4.07 5.22 13.17
CA ILE A 16 -4.58 3.86 13.25
C ILE A 16 -5.87 3.84 14.09
N THR A 17 -6.90 3.13 13.59
CA THR A 17 -8.13 2.96 14.37
C THR A 17 -7.86 2.16 15.65
N LEU A 18 -8.65 2.40 16.71
CA LEU A 18 -8.55 1.60 17.94
C LEU A 18 -8.65 0.09 17.64
N LYS A 19 -9.58 -0.29 16.77
CA LYS A 19 -9.74 -1.68 16.34
C LYS A 19 -8.50 -2.22 15.61
N GLY A 20 -7.84 -1.39 14.80
CA GLY A 20 -6.59 -1.72 14.13
C GLY A 20 -5.46 -1.95 15.14
N LEU A 21 -5.31 -1.06 16.10
CA LEU A 21 -4.32 -1.16 17.16
C LEU A 21 -4.48 -2.42 18.02
N GLU A 22 -5.72 -2.74 18.41
CA GLU A 22 -6.03 -3.96 19.15
C GLU A 22 -5.68 -5.21 18.34
N ALA A 23 -6.01 -5.23 17.05
CA ALA A 23 -5.65 -6.32 16.16
C ALA A 23 -4.13 -6.49 16.04
N VAL A 24 -3.38 -5.41 15.80
CA VAL A 24 -1.90 -5.44 15.73
C VAL A 24 -1.31 -6.04 17.00
N ARG A 25 -1.77 -5.59 18.16
CA ARG A 25 -1.28 -6.08 19.46
C ARG A 25 -1.54 -7.56 19.70
N SER A 26 -2.59 -8.10 19.09
CA SER A 26 -2.94 -9.53 19.16
C SER A 26 -2.15 -10.41 18.19
N CYS A 27 -1.44 -9.83 17.22
CA CYS A 27 -0.73 -10.57 16.19
C CYS A 27 0.64 -11.04 16.63
N SER A 28 1.05 -12.21 16.12
CA SER A 28 2.39 -12.77 16.34
C SER A 28 3.44 -12.17 15.39
N LYS A 29 3.00 -11.71 14.21
CA LYS A 29 3.84 -11.04 13.21
C LYS A 29 3.11 -9.80 12.68
N VAL A 30 3.88 -8.77 12.41
CA VAL A 30 3.39 -7.50 11.84
C VAL A 30 4.27 -7.13 10.66
N TYR A 31 3.63 -6.95 9.51
CA TYR A 31 4.27 -6.47 8.29
C TYR A 31 3.78 -5.06 7.99
N LEU A 32 4.66 -4.21 7.50
CA LEU A 32 4.32 -2.89 6.96
C LEU A 32 4.64 -2.88 5.47
N GLU A 33 3.64 -2.65 4.66
CA GLU A 33 3.80 -2.39 3.24
C GLU A 33 4.57 -1.09 3.01
N SER A 34 5.56 -1.13 2.11
CA SER A 34 6.47 -0.01 1.90
C SER A 34 6.71 0.32 0.41
N TYR A 35 5.71 0.11 -0.46
CA TYR A 35 5.88 0.34 -1.89
C TYR A 35 4.71 1.03 -2.61
N THR A 36 3.49 1.05 -2.06
CA THR A 36 2.37 1.80 -2.65
C THR A 36 2.18 3.17 -2.03
N SER A 37 2.49 3.31 -0.75
CA SER A 37 2.39 4.56 0.01
C SER A 37 3.39 4.59 1.15
N ILE A 38 3.79 5.79 1.58
CA ILE A 38 4.76 5.99 2.65
C ILE A 38 4.23 7.07 3.60
N LEU A 39 4.35 6.83 4.90
CA LEU A 39 4.16 7.87 5.89
C LEU A 39 5.37 8.81 5.88
N HIS A 40 5.14 10.08 5.61
CA HIS A 40 6.17 11.11 5.56
C HIS A 40 6.47 11.67 6.97
N VAL A 41 6.85 10.79 7.88
CA VAL A 41 7.30 11.16 9.22
C VAL A 41 8.64 10.52 9.51
N ASP A 42 9.52 11.29 10.17
CA ASP A 42 10.82 10.77 10.54
C ASP A 42 10.66 9.59 11.49
N ASP A 43 11.50 8.56 11.32
CA ASP A 43 11.50 7.35 12.13
C ASP A 43 10.14 6.65 12.24
N ALA A 44 9.31 6.70 11.19
CA ALA A 44 7.94 6.17 11.16
C ALA A 44 7.85 4.73 11.73
N VAL A 45 8.75 3.84 11.33
CA VAL A 45 8.75 2.44 11.81
C VAL A 45 8.99 2.37 13.31
N ALA A 46 10.02 3.06 13.83
CA ALA A 46 10.34 3.06 15.25
C ALA A 46 9.20 3.65 16.09
N ARG A 47 8.54 4.71 15.61
CA ARG A 47 7.37 5.31 16.27
C ARG A 47 6.19 4.36 16.30
N MET A 48 5.92 3.66 15.19
CA MET A 48 4.87 2.63 15.13
C MET A 48 5.19 1.46 16.09
N GLU A 49 6.41 0.96 16.09
CA GLU A 49 6.81 -0.12 17.00
C GLU A 49 6.65 0.27 18.48
N ALA A 50 7.02 1.50 18.83
CA ALA A 50 6.84 2.03 20.17
C ALA A 50 5.37 2.13 20.58
N LEU A 51 4.51 2.63 19.68
CA LEU A 51 3.07 2.80 19.95
C LEU A 51 2.32 1.47 19.97
N TYR A 52 2.62 0.60 19.00
CA TYR A 52 1.88 -0.66 18.82
C TYR A 52 2.39 -1.77 19.74
N GLY A 53 3.62 -1.64 20.25
CA GLY A 53 4.24 -2.61 21.12
C GLY A 53 4.61 -3.92 20.40
N ARG A 54 4.89 -3.85 19.10
CA ARG A 54 5.25 -4.99 18.26
C ARG A 54 6.37 -4.63 17.30
N PRO A 55 7.33 -5.53 17.04
CA PRO A 55 8.29 -5.35 15.98
C PRO A 55 7.59 -5.41 14.61
N ILE A 56 8.06 -4.58 13.68
CA ILE A 56 7.50 -4.43 12.34
C ILE A 56 8.51 -4.89 11.29
N THR A 57 8.09 -5.79 10.42
CA THR A 57 8.87 -6.22 9.26
C THR A 57 8.40 -5.45 8.02
N LEU A 58 9.32 -4.78 7.34
CA LEU A 58 9.00 -4.12 6.07
C LEU A 58 8.73 -5.16 4.99
N ALA A 59 7.57 -5.02 4.32
CA ALA A 59 7.18 -5.83 3.19
C ALA A 59 7.30 -5.00 1.91
N HIS A 60 8.31 -5.30 1.11
CA HIS A 60 8.51 -4.69 -0.19
C HIS A 60 7.65 -5.37 -1.26
N ARG A 61 7.64 -4.81 -2.47
CA ARG A 61 6.83 -5.31 -3.58
C ARG A 61 7.07 -6.80 -3.84
N GLU A 62 8.33 -7.23 -3.87
CA GLU A 62 8.70 -8.61 -4.10
C GLU A 62 8.11 -9.54 -3.02
N THR A 63 8.20 -9.14 -1.75
CA THR A 63 7.66 -9.89 -0.62
C THR A 63 6.15 -10.10 -0.73
N VAL A 64 5.42 -9.10 -1.26
CA VAL A 64 3.95 -9.15 -1.34
C VAL A 64 3.47 -9.76 -2.64
N GLU A 65 4.08 -9.40 -3.77
CA GLU A 65 3.60 -9.83 -5.09
C GLU A 65 4.20 -11.18 -5.51
N LEU A 66 5.43 -11.50 -5.10
CA LEU A 66 6.13 -12.73 -5.50
C LEU A 66 6.22 -13.75 -4.36
N GLU A 67 6.50 -13.30 -3.13
CA GLU A 67 6.82 -14.16 -1.97
C GLU A 67 5.71 -14.13 -0.90
N ALA A 68 4.46 -13.86 -1.27
CA ALA A 68 3.33 -13.78 -0.34
C ALA A 68 3.12 -15.07 0.49
N ASP A 69 3.66 -16.20 0.05
CA ASP A 69 3.56 -17.48 0.72
C ASP A 69 4.13 -17.46 2.16
N ASP A 70 5.14 -16.64 2.42
CA ASP A 70 5.70 -16.48 3.78
C ASP A 70 4.72 -15.80 4.72
N ILE A 71 4.02 -14.76 4.22
CA ILE A 71 2.97 -14.05 4.97
C ILE A 71 1.80 -15.01 5.22
N LEU A 72 1.37 -15.75 4.20
CA LEU A 72 0.24 -16.67 4.27
C LEU A 72 0.55 -17.89 5.15
N THR A 73 1.77 -18.43 5.08
CA THR A 73 2.24 -19.52 5.97
C THR A 73 2.20 -19.05 7.42
N ALA A 74 2.71 -17.86 7.72
CA ALA A 74 2.64 -17.30 9.07
C ALA A 74 1.18 -17.11 9.53
N ALA A 75 0.31 -16.64 8.65
CA ALA A 75 -1.11 -16.41 8.93
C ALA A 75 -1.91 -17.72 9.08
N SER A 76 -1.43 -18.82 8.51
CA SER A 76 -2.04 -20.15 8.68
C SER A 76 -1.76 -20.75 10.07
N THR A 77 -0.72 -20.30 10.76
CA THR A 77 -0.30 -20.79 12.07
C THR A 77 -0.53 -19.81 13.23
N GLY A 78 -0.74 -18.52 12.92
CA GLY A 78 -0.94 -17.46 13.89
C GLY A 78 -1.82 -16.32 13.38
N HIS A 79 -1.96 -15.28 14.18
CA HIS A 79 -2.52 -14.00 13.74
C HIS A 79 -1.40 -13.15 13.16
N VAL A 80 -1.64 -12.60 11.97
CA VAL A 80 -0.69 -11.73 11.25
C VAL A 80 -1.38 -10.42 10.90
N ALA A 81 -0.70 -9.30 11.16
CA ALA A 81 -1.13 -7.98 10.70
C ALA A 81 -0.31 -7.57 9.48
N PHE A 82 -0.98 -7.07 8.46
CA PHE A 82 -0.41 -6.44 7.28
C PHE A 82 -0.90 -4.99 7.24
N LEU A 83 0.01 -4.07 7.56
CA LEU A 83 -0.26 -2.64 7.70
C LEU A 83 -0.06 -1.93 6.37
N VAL A 84 -0.98 -1.04 6.04
CA VAL A 84 -0.96 -0.27 4.79
C VAL A 84 -1.26 1.19 5.09
N VAL A 85 -0.44 2.09 4.59
CA VAL A 85 -0.70 3.53 4.69
C VAL A 85 -1.97 3.87 3.92
N GLY A 86 -2.84 4.69 4.49
CA GLY A 86 -4.18 4.91 3.97
C GLY A 86 -5.12 3.76 4.31
N ASP A 87 -5.85 3.27 3.32
CA ASP A 87 -6.75 2.11 3.39
C ASP A 87 -6.16 0.93 2.60
N PRO A 88 -6.22 -0.31 3.11
CA PRO A 88 -5.58 -1.45 2.46
C PRO A 88 -6.12 -1.82 1.08
N LEU A 89 -7.30 -1.34 0.71
CA LEU A 89 -7.92 -1.65 -0.59
C LEU A 89 -8.10 -0.41 -1.49
N SER A 90 -7.59 0.75 -1.06
CA SER A 90 -7.72 1.99 -1.82
C SER A 90 -6.39 2.37 -2.48
N ALA A 91 -6.35 2.37 -3.80
CA ALA A 91 -5.15 2.65 -4.60
C ALA A 91 -3.98 1.69 -4.30
N THR A 92 -4.30 0.40 -4.10
CA THR A 92 -3.35 -0.66 -3.78
C THR A 92 -3.58 -1.90 -4.63
N THR A 93 -2.65 -2.86 -4.59
CA THR A 93 -2.76 -4.17 -5.26
C THR A 93 -3.20 -5.30 -4.30
N HIS A 94 -3.53 -4.98 -3.04
CA HIS A 94 -3.70 -5.97 -1.96
C HIS A 94 -4.97 -6.83 -2.08
N SER A 95 -5.88 -6.53 -3.02
CA SER A 95 -6.96 -7.44 -3.40
C SER A 95 -6.43 -8.80 -3.88
N ASP A 96 -5.25 -8.83 -4.52
CA ASP A 96 -4.59 -10.07 -4.91
C ASP A 96 -4.19 -10.91 -3.68
N LEU A 97 -3.64 -10.29 -2.64
CA LEU A 97 -3.31 -10.98 -1.40
C LEU A 97 -4.54 -11.64 -0.73
N ILE A 98 -5.72 -11.01 -0.84
CA ILE A 98 -6.99 -11.59 -0.36
C ILE A 98 -7.35 -12.85 -1.16
N ILE A 99 -7.20 -12.80 -2.49
CA ILE A 99 -7.48 -13.94 -3.37
C ILE A 99 -6.52 -15.07 -3.05
N ARG A 100 -5.22 -14.79 -2.96
CA ARG A 100 -4.19 -15.78 -2.59
C ARG A 100 -4.47 -16.41 -1.22
N ALA A 101 -4.86 -15.62 -0.22
CA ALA A 101 -5.19 -16.14 1.10
C ALA A 101 -6.34 -17.15 1.06
N ARG A 102 -7.36 -16.91 0.22
CA ARG A 102 -8.51 -17.82 0.05
C ARG A 102 -8.16 -19.12 -0.65
N THR A 103 -7.23 -19.05 -1.61
CA THR A 103 -6.81 -20.20 -2.43
C THR A 103 -5.53 -20.87 -1.93
N PHE A 104 -4.97 -20.36 -0.82
CA PHE A 104 -3.76 -20.94 -0.23
C PHE A 104 -4.01 -22.39 0.20
N ARG A 105 -2.96 -23.23 0.19
CA ARG A 105 -3.02 -24.66 0.57
C ARG A 105 -3.78 -24.93 1.88
N THR A 106 -3.70 -24.02 2.82
CA THR A 106 -4.58 -23.95 4.00
C THR A 106 -5.26 -22.58 3.95
N PRO A 107 -6.54 -22.47 3.56
CA PRO A 107 -7.23 -21.21 3.41
C PRO A 107 -7.12 -20.36 4.67
N VAL A 108 -6.67 -19.12 4.49
CA VAL A 108 -6.45 -18.16 5.58
C VAL A 108 -7.62 -17.17 5.62
N PRO A 109 -8.37 -17.10 6.72
CA PRO A 109 -9.38 -16.06 6.89
C PRO A 109 -8.74 -14.67 6.85
N VAL A 110 -9.31 -13.76 6.07
CA VAL A 110 -8.87 -12.37 5.98
C VAL A 110 -9.88 -11.46 6.66
N ARG A 111 -9.40 -10.53 7.47
CA ARG A 111 -10.19 -9.44 8.05
C ARG A 111 -9.62 -8.10 7.64
N ILE A 112 -10.46 -7.26 7.08
CA ILE A 112 -10.08 -5.91 6.63
C ILE A 112 -10.51 -4.93 7.72
N ILE A 113 -9.60 -4.05 8.11
CA ILE A 113 -9.86 -2.92 9.00
C ILE A 113 -9.55 -1.66 8.21
N HIS A 114 -10.61 -1.05 7.70
CA HIS A 114 -10.55 0.15 6.87
C HIS A 114 -10.07 1.38 7.65
N ASN A 115 -9.54 2.35 6.91
CA ASN A 115 -9.16 3.65 7.43
C ASN A 115 -9.32 4.72 6.33
N ALA A 116 -9.06 5.98 6.65
CA ALA A 116 -9.01 7.05 5.68
C ALA A 116 -7.93 6.81 4.63
N SER A 117 -8.23 7.14 3.38
CA SER A 117 -7.31 7.07 2.26
C SER A 117 -7.36 8.36 1.44
N ILE A 118 -6.45 8.53 0.50
CA ILE A 118 -6.46 9.68 -0.41
C ILE A 118 -7.80 9.79 -1.15
N THR A 119 -8.45 8.67 -1.50
CA THR A 119 -9.75 8.68 -2.18
C THR A 119 -10.90 9.18 -1.31
N THR A 120 -10.81 9.04 0.01
CA THR A 120 -11.79 9.61 0.95
C THR A 120 -11.43 11.00 1.43
N ALA A 121 -10.14 11.38 1.36
CA ALA A 121 -9.64 12.69 1.77
C ALA A 121 -9.73 13.76 0.69
N LEU A 122 -10.34 13.49 -0.45
CA LEU A 122 -10.51 14.43 -1.57
C LEU A 122 -11.13 15.78 -1.15
N GLY A 123 -12.04 15.74 -0.18
CA GLY A 123 -12.66 16.95 0.35
C GLY A 123 -11.68 17.96 0.96
N SER A 124 -10.48 17.55 1.36
CA SER A 124 -9.43 18.44 1.87
C SER A 124 -8.92 19.43 0.81
N SER A 125 -9.16 19.15 -0.47
CA SER A 125 -8.87 20.05 -1.58
C SER A 125 -9.85 21.22 -1.68
N GLY A 126 -10.97 21.21 -0.93
CA GLY A 126 -12.08 22.15 -1.06
C GLY A 126 -13.08 21.77 -2.16
N LEU A 127 -12.87 20.67 -2.87
CA LEU A 127 -13.73 20.17 -3.93
C LEU A 127 -14.63 19.04 -3.40
N ALA A 128 -15.89 19.01 -3.87
CA ALA A 128 -16.83 17.97 -3.48
C ALA A 128 -16.42 16.62 -4.10
N GLY A 129 -16.29 15.58 -3.28
CA GLY A 129 -15.90 14.23 -3.75
C GLY A 129 -16.83 13.66 -4.83
N TYR A 130 -18.10 14.06 -4.84
CA TYR A 130 -19.08 13.67 -5.87
C TYR A 130 -18.73 14.15 -7.28
N ASN A 131 -17.89 15.20 -7.39
CA ASN A 131 -17.52 15.80 -8.67
C ASN A 131 -16.16 15.27 -9.20
N PHE A 132 -15.68 14.13 -8.68
CA PHE A 132 -14.51 13.45 -9.21
C PHE A 132 -14.94 12.32 -10.14
N GLY A 133 -14.30 12.23 -11.30
CA GLY A 133 -14.44 11.14 -12.25
C GLY A 133 -13.44 10.01 -12.01
N GLN A 134 -12.97 9.38 -13.08
CA GLN A 134 -11.98 8.31 -12.98
C GLN A 134 -10.68 8.82 -12.34
N THR A 135 -10.20 8.07 -11.34
CA THR A 135 -8.84 8.24 -10.81
C THR A 135 -7.83 7.68 -11.81
N VAL A 136 -6.71 8.36 -11.97
CA VAL A 136 -5.61 7.94 -12.84
C VAL A 136 -4.31 7.81 -12.07
N SER A 137 -3.43 6.90 -12.53
CA SER A 137 -2.06 6.81 -12.04
C SER A 137 -1.12 7.35 -13.10
N ILE A 138 -0.20 8.22 -12.70
CA ILE A 138 0.82 8.81 -13.56
C ILE A 138 2.15 8.11 -13.23
N PRO A 139 2.65 7.22 -14.12
CA PRO A 139 3.88 6.50 -13.87
C PRO A 139 5.12 7.33 -14.21
N PHE A 140 6.26 6.99 -13.63
CA PHE A 140 7.55 7.51 -14.11
C PHE A 140 7.79 7.06 -15.55
N TRP A 141 8.20 7.99 -16.39
CA TRP A 141 8.65 7.68 -17.74
C TRP A 141 10.09 7.13 -17.72
N THR A 142 10.33 6.20 -18.64
CA THR A 142 11.66 5.73 -19.01
C THR A 142 11.99 6.16 -20.44
N GLU A 143 13.18 5.87 -20.92
CA GLU A 143 13.55 6.19 -22.31
C GLU A 143 12.62 5.50 -23.31
N ASP A 144 12.29 4.22 -23.04
CA ASP A 144 11.56 3.34 -23.96
C ASP A 144 10.07 3.22 -23.63
N TRP A 145 9.62 3.74 -22.47
CA TRP A 145 8.23 3.58 -22.03
C TRP A 145 7.68 4.89 -21.47
N LYS A 146 6.78 5.52 -22.23
CA LYS A 146 6.18 6.82 -21.94
C LYS A 146 4.67 6.75 -22.13
N PRO A 147 3.93 6.03 -21.25
CA PRO A 147 2.49 5.93 -21.39
C PRO A 147 1.81 7.28 -21.16
N ASP A 148 0.79 7.54 -21.95
CA ASP A 148 -0.01 8.77 -21.93
C ASP A 148 -1.52 8.49 -21.76
N SER A 149 -1.91 7.24 -21.57
CA SER A 149 -3.31 6.83 -21.45
C SER A 149 -4.06 7.54 -20.31
N TRP A 150 -3.34 7.96 -19.26
CA TRP A 150 -3.89 8.76 -18.17
C TRP A 150 -4.37 10.13 -18.64
N LEU A 151 -3.73 10.71 -19.67
CA LEU A 151 -4.11 12.01 -20.22
C LEU A 151 -5.51 11.95 -20.89
N PHE A 152 -5.80 10.86 -21.60
CA PHE A 152 -7.13 10.65 -22.17
C PHE A 152 -8.21 10.63 -21.08
N ARG A 153 -7.96 9.95 -19.98
CA ARG A 153 -8.91 9.88 -18.85
C ARG A 153 -9.13 11.23 -18.17
N ILE A 154 -8.09 12.03 -18.05
CA ILE A 154 -8.21 13.43 -17.58
C ILE A 154 -9.09 14.21 -18.56
N GLY A 155 -8.86 14.07 -19.86
CA GLY A 155 -9.66 14.72 -20.91
C GLY A 155 -11.13 14.31 -20.85
N GLU A 156 -11.43 13.02 -20.70
CA GLU A 156 -12.81 12.51 -20.56
C GLU A 156 -13.50 13.10 -19.34
N ASN A 157 -12.85 13.08 -18.17
CA ASN A 157 -13.40 13.70 -16.96
C ASN A 157 -13.67 15.20 -17.17
N SER A 158 -12.69 15.93 -17.71
CA SER A 158 -12.82 17.36 -17.98
C SER A 158 -13.96 17.68 -18.94
N HIS A 159 -14.14 16.86 -19.99
CA HIS A 159 -15.20 17.07 -21.00
C HIS A 159 -16.60 17.01 -20.38
N ILE A 160 -16.81 16.20 -19.36
CA ILE A 160 -18.09 16.08 -18.63
C ILE A 160 -18.12 16.91 -17.35
N GLY A 161 -17.14 17.82 -17.13
CA GLY A 161 -17.10 18.73 -15.99
C GLY A 161 -16.70 18.09 -14.65
N LEU A 162 -15.96 16.97 -14.67
CA LEU A 162 -15.49 16.29 -13.47
C LEU A 162 -14.01 16.58 -13.20
N HIS A 163 -13.65 16.60 -11.91
CA HIS A 163 -12.26 16.63 -11.46
C HIS A 163 -11.61 15.26 -11.60
N THR A 164 -10.27 15.23 -11.65
CA THR A 164 -9.50 13.99 -11.70
C THR A 164 -8.55 13.91 -10.52
N LEU A 165 -8.61 12.81 -9.77
CA LEU A 165 -7.55 12.45 -8.84
C LEU A 165 -6.41 11.79 -9.64
N CYS A 166 -5.23 12.42 -9.59
CA CYS A 166 -4.02 11.89 -10.21
C CYS A 166 -3.10 11.35 -9.11
N LEU A 167 -2.84 10.05 -9.14
CA LEU A 167 -1.91 9.38 -8.23
C LEU A 167 -0.54 9.36 -8.88
N SER A 168 0.44 9.99 -8.22
CA SER A 168 1.84 9.98 -8.67
C SER A 168 2.50 8.66 -8.31
N ASP A 169 3.37 8.18 -9.20
CA ASP A 169 4.15 6.97 -8.98
C ASP A 169 5.22 7.18 -7.90
N ILE A 170 5.47 6.14 -7.14
CA ILE A 170 6.59 6.07 -6.20
C ILE A 170 7.43 4.85 -6.51
N LYS A 171 8.75 5.00 -6.39
CA LYS A 171 9.71 3.94 -6.64
C LYS A 171 10.59 3.77 -5.42
N VAL A 172 10.37 2.70 -4.69
CA VAL A 172 11.10 2.37 -3.47
C VAL A 172 11.81 1.05 -3.68
N ARG A 173 13.10 1.03 -3.43
CA ARG A 173 13.91 -0.19 -3.51
C ARG A 173 13.90 -0.85 -4.89
N GLU A 174 14.02 -0.06 -5.96
CA GLU A 174 14.18 -0.59 -7.30
C GLU A 174 15.63 -0.94 -7.61
N GLN A 175 15.84 -1.98 -8.39
CA GLN A 175 17.13 -2.33 -8.97
C GLN A 175 17.22 -1.81 -10.40
N SER A 176 18.44 -1.48 -10.85
CA SER A 176 18.66 -1.24 -12.27
C SER A 176 18.59 -2.56 -13.05
N ILE A 177 18.20 -2.49 -14.32
CA ILE A 177 18.20 -3.66 -15.22
C ILE A 177 19.63 -4.26 -15.28
N GLU A 178 20.64 -3.42 -15.24
CA GLU A 178 22.04 -3.83 -15.28
C GLU A 178 22.43 -4.61 -14.01
N ASP A 179 22.07 -4.13 -12.83
CA ASP A 179 22.33 -4.82 -11.56
C ASP A 179 21.58 -6.15 -11.49
N MET A 180 20.30 -6.16 -11.92
CA MET A 180 19.51 -7.40 -12.01
C MET A 180 20.15 -8.42 -12.95
N SER A 181 20.60 -8.01 -14.12
CA SER A 181 21.23 -8.91 -15.09
C SER A 181 22.55 -9.51 -14.60
N ARG A 182 23.25 -8.79 -13.70
CA ARG A 182 24.51 -9.21 -13.08
C ARG A 182 24.32 -9.95 -11.75
N GLY A 183 23.08 -10.10 -11.26
CA GLY A 183 22.77 -10.69 -9.95
C GLY A 183 23.29 -9.85 -8.76
N VAL A 184 23.48 -8.55 -8.97
CA VAL A 184 23.96 -7.63 -7.94
C VAL A 184 22.79 -7.05 -7.18
N LEU A 185 22.72 -7.26 -5.87
CA LEU A 185 21.71 -6.69 -4.99
C LEU A 185 22.05 -5.24 -4.61
N ARG A 186 21.89 -4.33 -5.57
CA ARG A 186 22.02 -2.89 -5.34
C ARG A 186 20.69 -2.21 -5.62
N TYR A 187 20.19 -1.46 -4.63
CA TYR A 187 18.96 -0.70 -4.76
C TYR A 187 19.23 0.77 -5.03
N GLN A 188 18.44 1.35 -5.94
CA GLN A 188 18.46 2.79 -6.19
C GLN A 188 17.83 3.55 -5.03
N PRO A 189 18.22 4.82 -4.80
CA PRO A 189 17.52 5.67 -3.84
C PRO A 189 16.03 5.77 -4.18
N PRO A 190 15.14 5.88 -3.18
CA PRO A 190 13.73 6.10 -3.42
C PRO A 190 13.49 7.35 -4.27
N ARG A 191 12.52 7.27 -5.18
CA ARG A 191 12.06 8.38 -6.02
C ARG A 191 10.58 8.59 -5.84
N TYR A 192 10.20 9.84 -5.68
CA TYR A 192 8.81 10.29 -5.55
C TYR A 192 8.54 11.29 -6.68
N MET A 193 7.33 11.22 -7.27
CA MET A 193 6.88 12.17 -8.31
C MET A 193 6.18 13.35 -7.66
#